data_92843650163623042e8c03f4ce328488
#
_entry.id   92843650163623042e8c03f4ce328488
#
_cell.length_a   1.000
_cell.length_b   1.000
_cell.length_c   1.000
_cell.angle_alpha   90.00
_cell.angle_beta   90.00
_cell.angle_gamma   90.00
#
_symmetry.space_group_name_H-M   'P 1'
#
loop_
_entity.id
_entity.type
_entity.pdbx_description
1 polymer ?
#
loop_
_entity_poly.entity_id
_entity_poly.type
_entity_poly.pdbx_seq_one_letter_code
_entity_poly.pdbx_strand_id
1 'polypeptide(L)'
;MKKSFLITALLATSFTFASCNNTNKPTEIASAKTTTVVDEDTKIQVALLLDTSNSMDGLIEQAKSRLWNIVNTLTTLKYSGKTPTIEISLYEYGNDGLSSQSNYIRQVTALTTDLDLISEKLFSLRTNGGSEYCGAVIQDATKQLKWGTASNTMKLIYISGNEAFNQGGINYKEAISDALKNNIYINTIYCGNQSEGISLLWKDGADVGKGKYFNIDSNQAVQYIVTPFDDKISKCNEKINATYISYGREGEMKKMNQAAQDKNAESVSYANMTERVVSKSKGAYRNDSWDLVDKVKEDKNAIANLKKDELPKELQGKSKAEIEAYVIQKAKEREAIQKEISDLAKKRQEYIDAEAKKNKSQDDLGNAISSSILTLAKSKGYTIEK
;
A
#
# COMPACT_ATOMS: atom_id res chain seq x y z
N MET A 1 -57.78 -0.56 51.13
CA MET A 1 -58.00 0.60 52.05
C MET A 1 -57.36 1.81 51.45
N LYS A 2 -58.20 2.74 50.97
CA LYS A 2 -58.21 4.19 51.27
C LYS A 2 -56.87 4.94 50.92
N LYS A 3 -56.80 6.06 50.22
CA LYS A 3 -57.85 7.01 49.71
C LYS A 3 -57.13 7.91 48.68
N SER A 4 -57.88 8.31 47.66
CA SER A 4 -57.69 9.46 46.77
C SER A 4 -57.54 10.79 47.55
N PHE A 5 -56.83 11.75 46.90
CA PHE A 5 -57.34 13.14 46.91
C PHE A 5 -56.91 13.88 45.63
N LEU A 6 -57.93 14.29 44.91
CA LEU A 6 -57.95 15.26 43.82
C LEU A 6 -58.07 16.66 44.45
N ILE A 7 -57.36 17.65 43.93
CA ILE A 7 -57.80 19.07 44.07
C ILE A 7 -57.53 19.78 42.75
N THR A 8 -58.60 20.27 42.19
CA THR A 8 -58.80 21.15 41.04
C THR A 8 -58.93 22.60 41.50
N ALA A 9 -58.42 23.60 40.87
CA ALA A 9 -58.93 24.97 40.76
C ALA A 9 -58.04 25.78 39.81
N LEU A 10 -58.43 26.29 38.76
CA LEU A 10 -59.42 27.24 38.25
C LEU A 10 -58.76 28.60 37.94
N LEU A 11 -58.81 28.91 36.67
CA LEU A 11 -58.76 30.17 35.90
C LEU A 11 -58.44 31.51 36.57
N ALA A 12 -57.63 32.30 35.88
CA ALA A 12 -57.95 33.71 35.59
C ALA A 12 -57.24 34.22 34.35
N THR A 13 -58.00 34.59 33.35
CA THR A 13 -57.67 35.32 32.15
C THR A 13 -57.46 36.81 32.42
N SER A 14 -56.44 37.43 31.91
CA SER A 14 -56.42 38.89 31.70
C SER A 14 -55.71 39.24 30.37
N PHE A 15 -56.55 39.74 29.46
CA PHE A 15 -56.10 40.39 28.23
C PHE A 15 -55.60 41.80 28.57
N THR A 16 -54.39 42.16 28.07
CA THR A 16 -54.02 43.58 27.87
C THR A 16 -53.34 43.75 26.53
N PHE A 17 -53.94 44.59 25.70
CA PHE A 17 -53.42 45.13 24.50
C PHE A 17 -52.37 46.21 24.83
N ALA A 18 -51.21 46.19 24.20
CA ALA A 18 -50.45 47.40 23.92
C ALA A 18 -49.41 47.17 22.82
N SER A 19 -49.68 47.80 21.74
CA SER A 19 -48.86 48.73 20.97
C SER A 19 -47.53 48.27 20.37
N CYS A 20 -47.53 48.30 19.05
CA CYS A 20 -46.37 48.22 18.17
C CYS A 20 -45.29 49.24 18.49
N ASN A 21 -44.03 48.81 18.62
CA ASN A 21 -42.88 49.61 18.25
C ASN A 21 -41.90 48.74 17.49
N ASN A 22 -41.70 49.16 16.25
CA ASN A 22 -40.85 48.55 15.25
C ASN A 22 -39.40 48.99 15.52
N THR A 23 -38.54 48.08 16.01
CA THR A 23 -37.09 48.29 15.96
C THR A 23 -36.46 47.02 15.37
N ASN A 24 -36.03 47.14 14.12
CA ASN A 24 -35.24 46.18 13.43
C ASN A 24 -33.91 45.94 14.20
N LYS A 25 -33.81 44.79 14.92
CA LYS A 25 -32.49 44.21 15.27
C LYS A 25 -32.12 43.24 14.20
N PRO A 26 -30.84 43.26 13.71
CA PRO A 26 -30.35 42.25 12.80
C PRO A 26 -30.34 40.90 13.52
N THR A 27 -30.99 39.94 12.92
CA THR A 27 -30.89 38.53 13.35
C THR A 27 -29.43 38.11 13.06
N GLU A 28 -28.68 37.84 14.10
CA GLU A 28 -27.38 37.13 13.99
C GLU A 28 -27.68 35.77 13.35
N ILE A 29 -27.29 35.63 12.08
CA ILE A 29 -27.20 34.34 11.42
C ILE A 29 -26.07 33.62 12.14
N ALA A 30 -26.43 32.60 12.95
CA ALA A 30 -25.49 31.69 13.52
C ALA A 30 -24.61 31.15 12.36
N SER A 31 -23.37 31.63 12.26
CA SER A 31 -22.36 31.14 11.36
C SER A 31 -22.19 29.64 11.68
N ALA A 32 -22.73 28.79 10.84
CA ALA A 32 -22.40 27.38 10.85
C ALA A 32 -20.88 27.32 10.77
N LYS A 33 -20.23 26.88 11.85
CA LYS A 33 -18.83 26.47 11.82
C LYS A 33 -18.70 25.43 10.71
N THR A 34 -18.26 25.87 9.57
CA THR A 34 -17.72 24.98 8.54
C THR A 34 -16.52 24.34 9.21
N THR A 35 -16.70 23.15 9.75
CA THR A 35 -15.60 22.26 10.08
C THR A 35 -14.87 22.08 8.77
N THR A 36 -13.74 22.75 8.60
CA THR A 36 -12.77 22.40 7.58
C THR A 36 -12.40 20.96 7.88
N VAL A 37 -13.01 20.03 7.14
CA VAL A 37 -12.53 18.65 7.07
C VAL A 37 -11.11 18.79 6.56
N VAL A 38 -10.14 18.64 7.45
CA VAL A 38 -8.75 18.43 7.06
C VAL A 38 -8.82 17.19 6.18
N ASP A 39 -8.54 17.38 4.90
CA ASP A 39 -8.52 16.32 3.90
C ASP A 39 -7.33 15.42 4.28
N GLU A 40 -7.56 14.51 5.23
CA GLU A 40 -6.54 13.51 5.62
C GLU A 40 -6.21 12.71 4.38
N ASP A 41 -4.94 12.73 3.98
CA ASP A 41 -4.45 11.98 2.84
C ASP A 41 -4.92 10.52 2.95
N THR A 42 -5.74 10.11 1.99
CA THR A 42 -6.25 8.74 1.94
C THR A 42 -5.09 7.77 1.79
N LYS A 43 -5.07 6.71 2.60
CA LYS A 43 -4.00 5.71 2.61
C LYS A 43 -4.51 4.32 2.27
N ILE A 44 -3.64 3.57 1.60
CA ILE A 44 -3.73 2.12 1.47
C ILE A 44 -2.52 1.53 2.15
N GLN A 45 -2.73 0.74 3.19
CA GLN A 45 -1.68 0.12 3.98
C GLN A 45 -1.77 -1.40 3.86
N VAL A 46 -0.69 -2.02 3.41
CA VAL A 46 -0.60 -3.46 3.16
C VAL A 46 0.56 -4.04 3.96
N ALA A 47 0.30 -5.02 4.81
CA ALA A 47 1.33 -5.83 5.43
C ALA A 47 1.38 -7.21 4.76
N LEU A 48 2.56 -7.57 4.27
CA LEU A 48 2.86 -8.89 3.71
C LEU A 48 3.56 -9.72 4.79
N LEU A 49 2.92 -10.79 5.24
CA LEU A 49 3.47 -11.73 6.22
C LEU A 49 3.83 -13.01 5.46
N LEU A 50 5.11 -13.21 5.21
CA LEU A 50 5.61 -14.31 4.40
C LEU A 50 6.26 -15.36 5.28
N ASP A 51 5.80 -16.59 5.13
CA ASP A 51 6.48 -17.75 5.65
C ASP A 51 7.82 -17.92 4.93
N THR A 52 8.89 -18.03 5.72
CA THR A 52 10.25 -18.27 5.24
C THR A 52 10.83 -19.57 5.79
N SER A 53 9.96 -20.56 6.09
CA SER A 53 10.38 -21.93 6.33
C SER A 53 10.99 -22.58 5.09
N ASN A 54 11.67 -23.71 5.23
CA ASN A 54 12.36 -24.40 4.13
C ASN A 54 11.46 -24.76 2.94
N SER A 55 10.18 -25.02 3.19
CA SER A 55 9.22 -25.38 2.14
C SER A 55 8.78 -24.20 1.26
N MET A 56 9.18 -22.95 1.59
CA MET A 56 8.63 -21.74 1.01
C MET A 56 9.54 -21.01 0.02
N ASP A 57 10.59 -21.64 -0.50
CA ASP A 57 11.45 -21.04 -1.53
C ASP A 57 10.63 -20.53 -2.73
N GLY A 58 9.71 -21.33 -3.22
CA GLY A 58 8.83 -20.94 -4.34
C GLY A 58 7.88 -19.78 -4.02
N LEU A 59 7.38 -19.67 -2.77
CA LEU A 59 6.59 -18.51 -2.35
C LEU A 59 7.41 -17.22 -2.43
N ILE A 60 8.65 -17.25 -1.93
CA ILE A 60 9.53 -16.08 -1.95
C ILE A 60 9.86 -15.68 -3.39
N GLU A 61 10.11 -16.64 -4.29
CA GLU A 61 10.34 -16.36 -5.72
C GLU A 61 9.07 -15.79 -6.40
N GLN A 62 7.88 -16.30 -6.07
CA GLN A 62 6.63 -15.70 -6.56
C GLN A 62 6.42 -14.29 -6.00
N ALA A 63 6.71 -14.03 -4.72
CA ALA A 63 6.63 -12.71 -4.13
C ALA A 63 7.56 -11.70 -4.84
N LYS A 64 8.81 -12.07 -5.09
CA LYS A 64 9.77 -11.27 -5.89
C LYS A 64 9.23 -11.00 -7.30
N SER A 65 8.65 -12.01 -7.93
CA SER A 65 8.11 -11.94 -9.29
C SER A 65 6.88 -11.05 -9.40
N ARG A 66 6.08 -10.92 -8.34
CA ARG A 66 4.77 -10.23 -8.37
C ARG A 66 4.73 -8.90 -7.65
N LEU A 67 5.80 -8.50 -6.95
CA LEU A 67 5.84 -7.24 -6.21
C LEU A 67 5.35 -6.05 -7.06
N TRP A 68 5.92 -5.88 -8.25
CA TRP A 68 5.61 -4.74 -9.11
C TRP A 68 4.21 -4.81 -9.72
N ASN A 69 3.71 -6.02 -9.98
CA ASN A 69 2.32 -6.23 -10.39
C ASN A 69 1.34 -5.79 -9.29
N ILE A 70 1.60 -6.17 -8.04
CA ILE A 70 0.80 -5.78 -6.87
C ILE A 70 0.83 -4.26 -6.70
N VAL A 71 2.02 -3.65 -6.74
CA VAL A 71 2.17 -2.19 -6.67
C VAL A 71 1.38 -1.50 -7.79
N ASN A 72 1.52 -1.97 -9.03
CA ASN A 72 0.78 -1.41 -10.16
C ASN A 72 -0.74 -1.52 -9.97
N THR A 73 -1.23 -2.64 -9.43
CA THR A 73 -2.66 -2.79 -9.09
C THR A 73 -3.11 -1.75 -8.06
N LEU A 74 -2.36 -1.58 -6.98
CA LEU A 74 -2.67 -0.58 -5.95
C LEU A 74 -2.72 0.84 -6.51
N THR A 75 -1.86 1.16 -7.48
CA THR A 75 -1.80 2.51 -8.09
C THR A 75 -2.98 2.84 -9.01
N THR A 76 -3.78 1.85 -9.41
CA THR A 76 -5.01 2.09 -10.19
C THR A 76 -6.16 2.59 -9.31
N LEU A 77 -6.03 2.49 -7.99
CA LEU A 77 -7.09 2.87 -7.07
C LEU A 77 -7.12 4.38 -6.85
N LYS A 78 -8.34 4.93 -6.85
CA LYS A 78 -8.63 6.33 -6.54
C LYS A 78 -9.69 6.41 -5.46
N TYR A 79 -9.55 7.36 -4.57
CA TYR A 79 -10.57 7.69 -3.58
C TYR A 79 -10.98 9.16 -3.78
N SER A 80 -12.26 9.41 -4.05
CA SER A 80 -12.75 10.75 -4.41
C SER A 80 -11.91 11.44 -5.52
N GLY A 81 -11.46 10.66 -6.52
CA GLY A 81 -10.64 11.13 -7.64
C GLY A 81 -9.15 11.34 -7.33
N LYS A 82 -8.71 11.20 -6.07
CA LYS A 82 -7.30 11.35 -5.66
C LYS A 82 -6.59 10.01 -5.59
N THR A 83 -5.30 10.00 -5.87
CA THR A 83 -4.44 8.83 -5.69
C THR A 83 -4.10 8.67 -4.20
N PRO A 84 -4.40 7.51 -3.56
CA PRO A 84 -4.04 7.28 -2.18
C PRO A 84 -2.52 7.16 -2.00
N THR A 85 -2.02 7.48 -0.81
CA THR A 85 -0.67 7.12 -0.40
C THR A 85 -0.62 5.62 -0.13
N ILE A 86 0.30 4.90 -0.77
CA ILE A 86 0.49 3.46 -0.61
C ILE A 86 1.66 3.22 0.33
N GLU A 87 1.41 2.51 1.41
CA GLU A 87 2.43 2.08 2.38
C GLU A 87 2.43 0.55 2.46
N ILE A 88 3.60 -0.05 2.33
CA ILE A 88 3.78 -1.51 2.41
C ILE A 88 4.72 -1.84 3.57
N SER A 89 4.43 -2.91 4.29
CA SER A 89 5.26 -3.51 5.32
C SER A 89 5.56 -4.96 4.97
N LEU A 90 6.71 -5.46 5.38
CA LEU A 90 7.14 -6.84 5.18
C LEU A 90 7.50 -7.46 6.53
N TYR A 91 6.92 -8.63 6.79
CA TYR A 91 7.29 -9.53 7.87
C TYR A 91 7.73 -10.87 7.29
N GLU A 92 8.64 -11.52 7.97
CA GLU A 92 8.90 -12.95 7.80
C GLU A 92 8.59 -13.70 9.08
N TYR A 93 8.18 -14.95 8.96
CA TYR A 93 7.94 -15.83 10.09
C TYR A 93 8.27 -17.28 9.69
N GLY A 94 8.36 -18.18 10.67
CA GLY A 94 8.61 -19.60 10.41
C GLY A 94 10.07 -19.94 10.07
N ASN A 95 11.02 -19.07 10.37
CA ASN A 95 12.43 -19.25 10.05
C ASN A 95 13.23 -19.59 11.31
N ASP A 96 13.88 -20.75 11.35
CA ASP A 96 14.71 -21.19 12.48
C ASP A 96 15.96 -20.34 12.75
N GLY A 97 16.36 -19.50 11.78
CA GLY A 97 17.38 -18.48 11.99
C GLY A 97 16.92 -17.31 12.86
N LEU A 98 15.62 -17.23 13.16
CA LEU A 98 15.03 -16.20 14.03
C LEU A 98 14.87 -16.72 15.46
N SER A 99 14.78 -15.79 16.42
CA SER A 99 14.66 -16.15 17.83
C SER A 99 13.31 -16.79 18.15
N SER A 100 13.32 -17.92 18.86
CA SER A 100 12.12 -18.54 19.44
C SER A 100 11.42 -17.62 20.45
N GLN A 101 12.17 -16.72 21.13
CA GLN A 101 11.59 -15.72 22.03
C GLN A 101 10.72 -14.69 21.31
N SER A 102 10.97 -14.47 20.01
CA SER A 102 10.11 -13.66 19.12
C SER A 102 9.16 -14.52 18.29
N ASN A 103 8.87 -15.75 18.69
CA ASN A 103 8.02 -16.69 17.97
C ASN A 103 8.48 -16.93 16.51
N TYR A 104 9.80 -16.89 16.25
CA TYR A 104 10.36 -17.01 14.90
C TYR A 104 9.82 -15.96 13.94
N ILE A 105 9.58 -14.73 14.43
CA ILE A 105 9.02 -13.60 13.67
C ILE A 105 10.02 -12.46 13.61
N ARG A 106 10.11 -11.80 12.46
CA ARG A 106 10.84 -10.56 12.27
C ARG A 106 10.02 -9.56 11.46
N GLN A 107 9.86 -8.35 11.97
CA GLN A 107 9.46 -7.20 11.15
C GLN A 107 10.64 -6.81 10.27
N VAL A 108 10.56 -7.12 8.99
CA VAL A 108 11.63 -6.83 8.00
C VAL A 108 11.60 -5.35 7.64
N THR A 109 10.40 -4.78 7.43
CA THR A 109 10.18 -3.34 7.25
C THR A 109 8.92 -2.90 7.98
N ALA A 110 8.94 -1.69 8.53
CA ALA A 110 7.72 -0.99 8.94
C ALA A 110 6.90 -0.57 7.69
N LEU A 111 5.69 -0.03 7.90
CA LEU A 111 4.92 0.62 6.82
C LEU A 111 5.75 1.74 6.21
N THR A 112 5.99 1.68 4.90
CA THR A 112 6.83 2.63 4.17
C THR A 112 6.30 2.87 2.76
N THR A 113 6.52 4.06 2.24
CA THR A 113 6.31 4.43 0.84
C THR A 113 7.53 4.12 -0.03
N ASP A 114 8.67 3.74 0.56
CA ASP A 114 9.91 3.40 -0.14
C ASP A 114 9.81 1.99 -0.75
N LEU A 115 9.34 1.92 -1.99
CA LEU A 115 9.12 0.66 -2.69
C LEU A 115 10.45 -0.04 -3.06
N ASP A 116 11.53 0.71 -3.19
CA ASP A 116 12.87 0.13 -3.44
C ASP A 116 13.40 -0.56 -2.18
N LEU A 117 13.11 -0.01 -1.00
CA LEU A 117 13.41 -0.68 0.27
C LEU A 117 12.63 -2.00 0.41
N ILE A 118 11.34 -2.00 0.06
CA ILE A 118 10.55 -3.24 0.07
C ILE A 118 11.14 -4.28 -0.86
N SER A 119 11.50 -3.89 -2.09
CA SER A 119 12.15 -4.78 -3.06
C SER A 119 13.48 -5.32 -2.53
N GLU A 120 14.36 -4.44 -2.04
CA GLU A 120 15.65 -4.81 -1.43
C GLU A 120 15.48 -5.88 -0.35
N LYS A 121 14.58 -5.63 0.59
CA LYS A 121 14.35 -6.53 1.72
C LYS A 121 13.74 -7.86 1.27
N LEU A 122 12.80 -7.84 0.34
CA LEU A 122 12.21 -9.05 -0.23
C LEU A 122 13.27 -9.92 -0.92
N PHE A 123 14.18 -9.30 -1.71
CA PHE A 123 15.26 -10.02 -2.36
C PHE A 123 16.35 -10.53 -1.38
N SER A 124 16.40 -9.97 -0.17
CA SER A 124 17.32 -10.43 0.89
C SER A 124 16.79 -11.61 1.71
N LEU A 125 15.50 -11.96 1.62
CA LEU A 125 14.93 -13.09 2.36
C LEU A 125 15.59 -14.40 1.95
N ARG A 126 15.76 -15.27 2.94
CA ARG A 126 16.26 -16.64 2.76
C ARG A 126 15.39 -17.55 3.60
N THR A 127 15.07 -18.70 3.06
CA THR A 127 14.34 -19.74 3.77
C THR A 127 15.25 -20.57 4.67
N ASN A 128 14.69 -21.02 5.78
CA ASN A 128 15.33 -21.95 6.71
C ASN A 128 14.22 -22.60 7.54
N GLY A 129 14.35 -23.87 7.92
CA GLY A 129 13.33 -24.62 8.66
C GLY A 129 12.60 -23.81 9.71
N GLY A 130 11.52 -24.28 10.31
CA GLY A 130 10.99 -23.55 11.44
C GLY A 130 9.58 -23.86 11.87
N SER A 131 9.13 -23.13 12.89
CA SER A 131 7.80 -23.19 13.48
C SER A 131 6.98 -21.97 13.04
N GLU A 132 5.82 -22.20 12.43
CA GLU A 132 5.07 -21.20 11.68
C GLU A 132 3.84 -20.74 12.45
N TYR A 133 4.01 -19.67 13.23
CA TYR A 133 2.97 -19.20 14.16
C TYR A 133 2.12 -18.07 13.56
N CYS A 134 1.13 -18.44 12.73
CA CYS A 134 0.25 -17.49 12.05
C CYS A 134 -0.47 -16.52 13.01
N GLY A 135 -1.00 -17.03 14.13
CA GLY A 135 -1.65 -16.18 15.13
C GLY A 135 -0.71 -15.13 15.74
N ALA A 136 0.54 -15.52 15.99
CA ALA A 136 1.54 -14.62 16.57
C ALA A 136 1.96 -13.52 15.60
N VAL A 137 2.26 -13.85 14.33
CA VAL A 137 2.67 -12.83 13.34
C VAL A 137 1.53 -11.87 13.00
N ILE A 138 0.27 -12.32 12.98
CA ILE A 138 -0.89 -11.44 12.82
C ILE A 138 -1.00 -10.47 14.01
N GLN A 139 -0.82 -10.98 15.24
CA GLN A 139 -0.86 -10.16 16.44
C GLN A 139 0.25 -9.10 16.42
N ASP A 140 1.47 -9.49 16.07
CA ASP A 140 2.63 -8.60 16.00
C ASP A 140 2.41 -7.51 14.94
N ALA A 141 2.01 -7.85 13.73
CA ALA A 141 1.72 -6.89 12.67
C ALA A 141 0.59 -5.92 13.06
N THR A 142 -0.43 -6.42 13.78
CA THR A 142 -1.54 -5.60 14.27
C THR A 142 -1.09 -4.57 15.28
N LYS A 143 -0.19 -4.95 16.22
CA LYS A 143 0.23 -4.11 17.35
C LYS A 143 1.42 -3.20 17.04
N GLN A 144 2.37 -3.67 16.24
CA GLN A 144 3.65 -2.98 16.01
C GLN A 144 3.60 -1.97 14.87
N LEU A 145 2.76 -2.20 13.86
CA LEU A 145 2.65 -1.28 12.72
C LEU A 145 1.85 -0.03 13.08
N LYS A 146 2.30 1.09 12.55
CA LYS A 146 1.62 2.39 12.69
C LYS A 146 0.46 2.50 11.70
N TRP A 147 -0.58 1.74 11.94
CA TRP A 147 -1.78 1.78 11.13
C TRP A 147 -2.48 3.14 11.22
N GLY A 148 -2.94 3.65 10.08
CA GLY A 148 -3.73 4.88 10.01
C GLY A 148 -5.08 4.75 10.73
N THR A 149 -5.53 5.84 11.32
CA THR A 149 -6.80 5.91 12.08
C THR A 149 -7.96 6.45 11.26
N ALA A 150 -7.69 7.10 10.12
CA ALA A 150 -8.72 7.65 9.25
C ALA A 150 -9.66 6.55 8.72
N SER A 151 -10.96 6.82 8.69
CA SER A 151 -11.99 5.85 8.28
C SER A 151 -11.89 5.43 6.81
N ASN A 152 -11.31 6.30 5.98
CA ASN A 152 -11.04 6.07 4.56
C ASN A 152 -9.72 5.32 4.29
N THR A 153 -8.92 5.01 5.32
CA THR A 153 -7.71 4.19 5.16
C THR A 153 -8.10 2.73 4.92
N MET A 154 -7.62 2.15 3.83
CA MET A 154 -7.75 0.72 3.55
C MET A 154 -6.56 -0.04 4.16
N LYS A 155 -6.83 -0.97 5.09
CA LYS A 155 -5.81 -1.71 5.84
C LYS A 155 -5.93 -3.20 5.59
N LEU A 156 -4.87 -3.81 5.08
CA LEU A 156 -4.84 -5.20 4.64
C LEU A 156 -3.64 -5.93 5.21
N ILE A 157 -3.85 -7.11 5.72
CA ILE A 157 -2.81 -8.11 5.97
C ILE A 157 -3.00 -9.23 4.96
N TYR A 158 -1.91 -9.64 4.31
CA TYR A 158 -1.79 -10.87 3.55
C TYR A 158 -0.82 -11.78 4.26
N ILE A 159 -1.28 -12.96 4.65
CA ILE A 159 -0.45 -13.98 5.28
C ILE A 159 -0.39 -15.19 4.36
N SER A 160 0.83 -15.68 4.09
CA SER A 160 1.10 -16.78 3.16
C SER A 160 1.97 -17.83 3.83
N GLY A 161 1.63 -19.11 3.67
CA GLY A 161 2.35 -20.25 4.22
C GLY A 161 1.64 -21.57 3.89
N ASN A 162 2.09 -22.69 4.47
CA ASN A 162 1.56 -24.03 4.16
C ASN A 162 1.29 -24.92 5.38
N GLU A 163 1.67 -24.52 6.58
CA GLU A 163 1.41 -25.30 7.77
C GLU A 163 0.04 -24.98 8.40
N ALA A 164 -0.36 -25.70 9.47
CA ALA A 164 -1.65 -25.48 10.11
C ALA A 164 -1.76 -24.08 10.72
N PHE A 165 -2.82 -23.34 10.35
CA PHE A 165 -3.02 -21.93 10.69
C PHE A 165 -3.14 -21.68 12.21
N ASN A 166 -3.44 -22.71 12.99
CA ASN A 166 -3.61 -22.66 14.43
C ASN A 166 -2.35 -23.10 15.21
N GLN A 167 -1.19 -23.19 14.57
CA GLN A 167 0.06 -23.49 15.27
C GLN A 167 0.45 -22.40 16.27
N GLY A 168 1.14 -22.80 17.33
CA GLY A 168 1.70 -21.91 18.34
C GLY A 168 0.75 -21.59 19.49
N GLY A 169 1.22 -20.74 20.41
CA GLY A 169 0.51 -20.42 21.65
C GLY A 169 -0.52 -19.27 21.52
N ILE A 170 -0.50 -18.52 20.42
CA ILE A 170 -1.41 -17.40 20.21
C ILE A 170 -2.60 -17.86 19.36
N ASN A 171 -3.80 -17.74 19.94
CA ASN A 171 -5.03 -18.07 19.24
C ASN A 171 -5.25 -17.11 18.05
N TYR A 172 -5.20 -17.63 16.81
CA TYR A 172 -5.35 -16.81 15.61
C TYR A 172 -6.70 -16.09 15.55
N LYS A 173 -7.81 -16.66 16.09
CA LYS A 173 -9.12 -16.00 16.09
C LYS A 173 -9.13 -14.76 16.98
N GLU A 174 -8.42 -14.80 18.10
CA GLU A 174 -8.26 -13.63 18.97
C GLU A 174 -7.39 -12.57 18.30
N ALA A 175 -6.25 -12.96 17.71
CA ALA A 175 -5.38 -12.06 16.96
C ALA A 175 -6.11 -11.37 15.80
N ILE A 176 -6.91 -12.13 15.04
CA ILE A 176 -7.73 -11.60 13.95
C ILE A 176 -8.85 -10.69 14.48
N SER A 177 -9.50 -11.06 15.59
CA SER A 177 -10.52 -10.21 16.21
C SER A 177 -9.96 -8.84 16.59
N ASP A 178 -8.73 -8.80 17.13
CA ASP A 178 -8.05 -7.54 17.48
C ASP A 178 -7.68 -6.74 16.23
N ALA A 179 -7.26 -7.38 15.15
CA ALA A 179 -7.03 -6.72 13.86
C ALA A 179 -8.32 -6.07 13.33
N LEU A 180 -9.44 -6.79 13.36
CA LEU A 180 -10.74 -6.28 12.89
C LEU A 180 -11.27 -5.09 13.70
N LYS A 181 -11.00 -5.02 15.02
CA LYS A 181 -11.33 -3.84 15.84
C LYS A 181 -10.64 -2.58 15.32
N ASN A 182 -9.50 -2.74 14.67
CA ASN A 182 -8.74 -1.67 14.02
C ASN A 182 -9.06 -1.52 12.52
N ASN A 183 -10.11 -2.19 12.01
CA ASN A 183 -10.49 -2.24 10.59
C ASN A 183 -9.37 -2.79 9.68
N ILE A 184 -8.55 -3.72 10.18
CA ILE A 184 -7.53 -4.43 9.43
C ILE A 184 -8.13 -5.75 8.96
N TYR A 185 -8.15 -6.00 7.65
CA TYR A 185 -8.73 -7.18 7.02
C TYR A 185 -7.64 -8.22 6.74
N ILE A 186 -7.92 -9.49 7.06
CA ILE A 186 -6.93 -10.56 6.93
C ILE A 186 -7.26 -11.40 5.71
N ASN A 187 -6.34 -11.45 4.74
CA ASN A 187 -6.41 -12.35 3.61
C ASN A 187 -5.38 -13.46 3.81
N THR A 188 -5.76 -14.68 3.49
CA THR A 188 -4.89 -15.85 3.65
C THR A 188 -4.57 -16.47 2.30
N ILE A 189 -3.32 -16.90 2.11
CA ILE A 189 -2.83 -17.51 0.88
C ILE A 189 -2.14 -18.82 1.27
N TYR A 190 -2.83 -19.93 1.05
CA TYR A 190 -2.26 -21.24 1.29
C TYR A 190 -1.38 -21.69 0.13
N CYS A 191 -0.16 -22.10 0.42
CA CYS A 191 0.79 -22.59 -0.57
C CYS A 191 0.70 -24.10 -0.70
N GLY A 192 -0.29 -24.59 -1.45
CA GLY A 192 -0.56 -25.99 -1.62
C GLY A 192 -1.95 -26.28 -2.18
N ASN A 193 -2.47 -27.45 -1.88
CA ASN A 193 -3.78 -27.91 -2.37
C ASN A 193 -4.94 -27.19 -1.65
N GLN A 194 -5.97 -26.80 -2.40
CA GLN A 194 -7.12 -26.06 -1.87
C GLN A 194 -7.82 -26.76 -0.69
N SER A 195 -8.07 -28.08 -0.81
CA SER A 195 -8.77 -28.83 0.24
C SER A 195 -7.92 -28.99 1.49
N GLU A 196 -6.62 -29.08 1.36
CA GLU A 196 -5.67 -29.14 2.45
C GLU A 196 -5.63 -27.82 3.21
N GLY A 197 -5.52 -26.68 2.52
CA GLY A 197 -5.57 -25.36 3.16
C GLY A 197 -6.89 -25.11 3.90
N ILE A 198 -8.01 -25.64 3.41
CA ILE A 198 -9.29 -25.59 4.13
C ILE A 198 -9.20 -26.43 5.43
N SER A 199 -8.68 -27.65 5.36
CA SER A 199 -8.54 -28.54 6.54
C SER A 199 -7.55 -28.01 7.55
N LEU A 200 -6.52 -27.28 7.11
CA LEU A 200 -5.51 -26.59 7.92
C LEU A 200 -5.94 -25.19 8.39
N LEU A 201 -7.22 -24.85 8.25
CA LEU A 201 -7.86 -23.63 8.81
C LEU A 201 -7.50 -22.31 8.12
N TRP A 202 -6.81 -22.33 6.97
CA TRP A 202 -6.48 -21.09 6.23
C TRP A 202 -7.75 -20.37 5.75
N LYS A 203 -8.75 -21.15 5.26
CA LYS A 203 -10.03 -20.56 4.90
C LYS A 203 -10.79 -20.01 6.09
N ASP A 204 -10.79 -20.68 7.24
CA ASP A 204 -11.40 -20.18 8.48
C ASP A 204 -10.74 -18.86 8.91
N GLY A 205 -9.40 -18.76 8.84
CA GLY A 205 -8.67 -17.53 9.11
C GLY A 205 -9.11 -16.36 8.23
N ALA A 206 -9.28 -16.58 6.93
CA ALA A 206 -9.80 -15.56 6.01
C ALA A 206 -11.26 -15.17 6.31
N ASP A 207 -12.12 -16.15 6.54
CA ASP A 207 -13.54 -15.92 6.84
C ASP A 207 -13.71 -15.11 8.14
N VAL A 208 -13.01 -15.47 9.21
CA VAL A 208 -12.97 -14.71 10.48
C VAL A 208 -12.40 -13.31 10.24
N GLY A 209 -11.37 -13.21 9.40
CA GLY A 209 -10.68 -11.95 9.06
C GLY A 209 -11.44 -11.05 8.08
N LYS A 210 -12.64 -11.46 7.64
CA LYS A 210 -13.45 -10.77 6.62
C LYS A 210 -12.68 -10.49 5.32
N GLY A 211 -11.67 -11.30 5.03
CA GLY A 211 -10.86 -11.24 3.83
C GLY A 211 -11.20 -12.34 2.84
N LYS A 212 -10.21 -12.72 2.05
CA LYS A 212 -10.32 -13.77 1.02
C LYS A 212 -9.31 -14.87 1.31
N TYR A 213 -9.74 -16.10 1.06
CA TYR A 213 -8.88 -17.28 1.03
C TYR A 213 -8.46 -17.56 -0.41
N PHE A 214 -7.16 -17.77 -0.60
CA PHE A 214 -6.57 -18.20 -1.86
C PHE A 214 -5.68 -19.41 -1.61
N ASN A 215 -5.52 -20.24 -2.63
CA ASN A 215 -4.47 -21.24 -2.68
C ASN A 215 -3.64 -21.05 -3.94
N ILE A 216 -2.34 -21.25 -3.82
CA ILE A 216 -1.39 -21.15 -4.94
C ILE A 216 -0.49 -22.39 -4.95
N ASP A 217 -0.03 -22.76 -6.13
CA ASP A 217 1.11 -23.67 -6.26
C ASP A 217 2.40 -22.84 -6.21
N SER A 218 3.02 -22.79 -5.01
CA SER A 218 4.24 -22.02 -4.81
C SER A 218 5.44 -22.57 -5.62
N ASN A 219 5.37 -23.82 -6.08
CA ASN A 219 6.44 -24.46 -6.87
C ASN A 219 6.34 -24.17 -8.37
N GLN A 220 5.23 -23.57 -8.82
CA GLN A 220 5.11 -23.17 -10.22
C GLN A 220 5.77 -21.82 -10.47
N ALA A 221 6.62 -21.77 -11.49
CA ALA A 221 7.19 -20.50 -11.94
C ALA A 221 6.08 -19.59 -12.48
N VAL A 222 6.16 -18.32 -12.13
CA VAL A 222 5.24 -17.28 -12.61
C VAL A 222 5.28 -17.21 -14.13
N GLN A 223 4.13 -17.34 -14.77
CA GLN A 223 4.00 -17.21 -16.21
C GLN A 223 3.76 -15.74 -16.59
N TYR A 224 4.61 -15.22 -17.46
CA TYR A 224 4.47 -13.87 -17.99
C TYR A 224 3.97 -13.90 -19.43
N ILE A 225 3.03 -13.02 -19.73
CA ILE A 225 2.61 -12.77 -21.12
C ILE A 225 3.54 -11.71 -21.70
N VAL A 226 4.36 -12.12 -22.67
CA VAL A 226 5.23 -11.21 -23.42
C VAL A 226 4.40 -10.36 -24.35
N THR A 227 4.65 -9.07 -24.38
CA THR A 227 3.88 -8.13 -25.19
C THR A 227 4.76 -7.34 -26.17
N PRO A 228 4.21 -6.84 -27.29
CA PRO A 228 4.97 -6.00 -28.24
C PRO A 228 5.33 -4.62 -27.69
N PHE A 229 4.93 -4.30 -26.45
CA PHE A 229 5.18 -3.02 -25.79
C PHE A 229 6.35 -3.09 -24.80
N ASP A 230 6.74 -4.29 -24.35
CA ASP A 230 7.72 -4.50 -23.29
C ASP A 230 9.07 -3.84 -23.60
N ASP A 231 9.59 -4.00 -24.81
CA ASP A 231 10.84 -3.37 -25.24
C ASP A 231 10.82 -1.84 -25.17
N LYS A 232 9.69 -1.24 -25.57
CA LYS A 232 9.55 0.23 -25.56
C LYS A 232 9.50 0.75 -24.14
N ILE A 233 8.79 0.07 -23.25
CA ILE A 233 8.69 0.43 -21.84
C ILE A 233 10.06 0.27 -21.16
N SER A 234 10.72 -0.86 -21.35
CA SER A 234 12.03 -1.13 -20.74
C SER A 234 13.11 -0.12 -21.17
N LYS A 235 13.10 0.33 -22.43
CA LYS A 235 13.99 1.40 -22.92
C LYS A 235 13.76 2.76 -22.26
N CYS A 236 12.58 2.99 -21.68
CA CYS A 236 12.32 4.20 -20.91
C CYS A 236 13.02 4.19 -19.53
N ASN A 237 13.51 3.03 -19.04
CA ASN A 237 14.14 2.94 -17.72
C ASN A 237 15.39 3.82 -17.60
N GLU A 238 16.29 3.77 -18.56
CA GLU A 238 17.50 4.62 -18.56
C GLU A 238 17.14 6.10 -18.61
N LYS A 239 16.16 6.46 -19.47
CA LYS A 239 15.69 7.84 -19.59
C LYS A 239 15.13 8.37 -18.29
N ILE A 240 14.22 7.60 -17.62
CA ILE A 240 13.60 8.04 -16.35
C ILE A 240 14.65 8.07 -15.24
N ASN A 241 15.59 7.11 -15.18
CA ASN A 241 16.66 7.09 -14.20
C ASN A 241 17.59 8.33 -14.30
N ALA A 242 17.83 8.83 -15.51
CA ALA A 242 18.62 10.05 -15.74
C ALA A 242 17.92 11.34 -15.26
N THR A 243 16.65 11.27 -14.85
CA THR A 243 15.93 12.42 -14.32
C THR A 243 15.98 12.55 -12.79
N TYR A 244 16.47 11.53 -12.07
CA TYR A 244 16.60 11.57 -10.61
C TYR A 244 17.86 12.31 -10.19
N ILE A 245 17.69 13.27 -9.29
CA ILE A 245 18.77 14.12 -8.75
C ILE A 245 18.93 13.77 -7.27
N SER A 246 19.95 13.00 -6.93
CA SER A 246 20.23 12.63 -5.54
C SER A 246 20.58 13.86 -4.70
N TYR A 247 20.02 13.93 -3.49
CA TYR A 247 20.37 14.95 -2.50
C TYR A 247 20.42 14.37 -1.09
N GLY A 248 21.05 15.10 -0.18
CA GLY A 248 21.19 14.67 1.21
C GLY A 248 22.28 13.59 1.37
N ARG A 249 22.52 13.22 2.65
CA ARG A 249 23.62 12.28 2.98
C ARG A 249 23.44 10.90 2.38
N GLU A 250 22.22 10.42 2.26
CA GLU A 250 21.89 9.09 1.77
C GLU A 250 21.49 9.08 0.28
N GLY A 251 21.40 10.25 -0.34
CA GLY A 251 20.85 10.38 -1.69
C GLY A 251 21.55 9.50 -2.73
N GLU A 252 22.89 9.48 -2.73
CA GLU A 252 23.65 8.61 -3.64
C GLU A 252 23.41 7.11 -3.36
N MET A 253 23.39 6.71 -2.07
CA MET A 253 23.11 5.32 -1.71
C MET A 253 21.70 4.88 -2.15
N LYS A 254 20.69 5.75 -1.96
CA LYS A 254 19.32 5.48 -2.40
C LYS A 254 19.21 5.38 -3.92
N LYS A 255 19.90 6.26 -4.65
CA LYS A 255 19.99 6.18 -6.12
C LYS A 255 20.67 4.89 -6.59
N MET A 256 21.74 4.48 -5.92
CA MET A 256 22.38 3.18 -6.19
C MET A 256 21.46 2.00 -5.88
N ASN A 257 20.68 2.07 -4.78
CA ASN A 257 19.68 1.06 -4.47
C ASN A 257 18.60 0.99 -5.56
N GLN A 258 18.09 2.12 -6.05
CA GLN A 258 17.16 2.15 -7.18
C GLN A 258 17.70 1.36 -8.38
N ALA A 259 18.98 1.59 -8.75
CA ALA A 259 19.62 0.86 -9.84
C ALA A 259 19.83 -0.64 -9.53
N ALA A 260 20.08 -0.99 -8.27
CA ALA A 260 20.18 -2.38 -7.84
C ALA A 260 18.82 -3.09 -7.95
N GLN A 261 17.72 -2.42 -7.58
CA GLN A 261 16.39 -2.99 -7.72
C GLN A 261 15.94 -3.12 -9.18
N ASP A 262 16.45 -2.28 -10.10
CA ASP A 262 16.27 -2.49 -11.55
C ASP A 262 16.91 -3.82 -11.99
N LYS A 263 18.14 -4.08 -11.56
CA LYS A 263 18.83 -5.36 -11.84
C LYS A 263 18.14 -6.56 -11.20
N ASN A 264 17.63 -6.41 -9.98
CA ASN A 264 16.86 -7.45 -9.33
C ASN A 264 15.60 -7.80 -10.13
N ALA A 265 14.84 -6.80 -10.59
CA ALA A 265 13.67 -7.03 -11.42
C ALA A 265 14.02 -7.70 -12.76
N GLU A 266 15.13 -7.27 -13.40
CA GLU A 266 15.64 -7.86 -14.63
C GLU A 266 16.09 -9.33 -14.45
N SER A 267 16.71 -9.66 -13.30
CA SER A 267 17.14 -11.02 -12.99
C SER A 267 15.98 -12.00 -12.83
N VAL A 268 14.81 -11.53 -12.42
CA VAL A 268 13.58 -12.34 -12.35
C VAL A 268 13.06 -12.64 -13.76
N SER A 269 12.80 -11.62 -14.54
CA SER A 269 12.40 -11.71 -15.94
C SER A 269 12.35 -10.33 -16.60
N TYR A 270 12.42 -10.32 -17.92
CA TYR A 270 12.23 -9.09 -18.72
C TYR A 270 10.84 -8.45 -18.49
N ALA A 271 9.79 -9.27 -18.35
CA ALA A 271 8.45 -8.78 -18.05
C ALA A 271 8.35 -8.16 -16.66
N ASN A 272 9.05 -8.72 -15.66
CA ASN A 272 9.12 -8.15 -14.31
C ASN A 272 9.82 -6.79 -14.31
N MET A 273 10.92 -6.66 -15.08
CA MET A 273 11.57 -5.37 -15.30
C MET A 273 10.62 -4.36 -15.95
N THR A 274 9.84 -4.77 -16.93
CA THR A 274 8.83 -3.92 -17.56
C THR A 274 7.78 -3.44 -16.54
N GLU A 275 7.28 -4.32 -15.69
CA GLU A 275 6.33 -3.96 -14.61
C GLU A 275 6.94 -2.96 -13.62
N ARG A 276 8.23 -3.11 -13.28
CA ARG A 276 8.94 -2.14 -12.45
C ARG A 276 9.04 -0.78 -13.14
N VAL A 277 9.36 -0.72 -14.42
CA VAL A 277 9.39 0.56 -15.16
C VAL A 277 8.02 1.22 -15.17
N VAL A 278 6.95 0.44 -15.33
CA VAL A 278 5.58 0.95 -15.21
C VAL A 278 5.34 1.53 -13.83
N SER A 279 5.77 0.87 -12.75
CA SER A 279 5.59 1.39 -11.39
C SER A 279 6.31 2.72 -11.17
N LYS A 280 7.50 2.93 -11.75
CA LYS A 280 8.23 4.21 -11.70
C LYS A 280 7.47 5.37 -12.37
N SER A 281 6.54 5.10 -13.28
CA SER A 281 5.71 6.13 -13.89
C SER A 281 4.54 6.58 -13.02
N LYS A 282 4.26 5.86 -11.94
CA LYS A 282 3.10 6.10 -11.07
C LYS A 282 3.43 7.05 -9.92
N GLY A 283 2.44 7.84 -9.51
CA GLY A 283 2.60 8.77 -8.38
C GLY A 283 2.89 8.12 -7.02
N ALA A 284 2.66 6.81 -6.89
CA ALA A 284 3.00 6.05 -5.70
C ALA A 284 4.50 5.74 -5.58
N TYR A 285 5.25 5.79 -6.69
CA TYR A 285 6.71 5.65 -6.67
C TYR A 285 7.34 7.00 -6.30
N ARG A 286 7.49 7.24 -5.00
CA ARG A 286 7.91 8.52 -4.42
C ARG A 286 9.31 8.41 -3.85
N ASN A 287 10.14 9.41 -4.15
CA ASN A 287 11.54 9.47 -3.76
C ASN A 287 11.91 10.82 -3.13
N ASP A 288 10.93 11.53 -2.59
CA ASP A 288 11.10 12.87 -2.00
C ASP A 288 12.10 12.94 -0.83
N SER A 289 12.42 11.80 -0.22
CA SER A 289 13.46 11.70 0.81
C SER A 289 14.89 11.81 0.27
N TRP A 290 15.12 11.57 -1.03
CA TRP A 290 16.45 11.53 -1.63
C TRP A 290 16.56 12.10 -3.06
N ASP A 291 15.44 12.27 -3.75
CA ASP A 291 15.38 12.86 -5.09
C ASP A 291 14.86 14.29 -5.04
N LEU A 292 15.67 15.22 -5.54
CA LEU A 292 15.37 16.64 -5.46
C LEU A 292 14.18 17.05 -6.32
N VAL A 293 13.91 16.34 -7.43
CA VAL A 293 12.73 16.61 -8.28
C VAL A 293 11.44 16.31 -7.51
N ASP A 294 11.36 15.16 -6.83
CA ASP A 294 10.19 14.81 -6.02
C ASP A 294 10.10 15.68 -4.77
N LYS A 295 11.26 16.02 -4.16
CA LYS A 295 11.29 16.92 -3.00
C LYS A 295 10.72 18.30 -3.28
N VAL A 296 11.02 18.89 -4.44
CA VAL A 296 10.51 20.20 -4.84
C VAL A 296 9.02 20.19 -5.15
N LYS A 297 8.46 19.05 -5.56
CA LYS A 297 7.01 18.89 -5.70
C LYS A 297 6.27 19.01 -4.36
N GLU A 298 6.88 18.47 -3.28
CA GLU A 298 6.32 18.49 -1.93
C GLU A 298 6.60 19.83 -1.23
N ASP A 299 7.82 20.36 -1.38
CA ASP A 299 8.25 21.62 -0.75
C ASP A 299 8.93 22.52 -1.77
N LYS A 300 8.24 23.55 -2.23
CA LYS A 300 8.76 24.54 -3.19
C LYS A 300 9.98 25.30 -2.69
N ASN A 301 10.17 25.35 -1.38
CA ASN A 301 11.32 26.00 -0.75
C ASN A 301 12.50 25.05 -0.50
N ALA A 302 12.39 23.78 -0.91
CA ALA A 302 13.41 22.77 -0.65
C ALA A 302 14.82 23.23 -1.05
N ILE A 303 15.00 23.76 -2.28
CA ILE A 303 16.29 24.22 -2.79
C ILE A 303 16.86 25.36 -1.92
N ALA A 304 15.97 26.21 -1.38
CA ALA A 304 16.38 27.31 -0.52
C ALA A 304 17.04 26.85 0.78
N ASN A 305 16.60 25.71 1.28
CA ASN A 305 16.95 25.19 2.59
C ASN A 305 18.09 24.16 2.54
N LEU A 306 18.47 23.66 1.34
CA LEU A 306 19.55 22.71 1.18
C LEU A 306 20.94 23.34 1.35
N LYS A 307 21.82 22.62 2.03
CA LYS A 307 23.22 22.98 2.12
C LYS A 307 23.97 22.56 0.86
N LYS A 308 25.07 23.24 0.55
CA LYS A 308 25.89 22.91 -0.64
C LYS A 308 26.41 21.47 -0.66
N ASP A 309 26.78 20.94 0.50
CA ASP A 309 27.28 19.58 0.67
C ASP A 309 26.20 18.49 0.56
N GLU A 310 24.93 18.90 0.62
CA GLU A 310 23.76 18.02 0.36
C GLU A 310 23.41 17.91 -1.12
N LEU A 311 23.98 18.74 -1.98
CA LEU A 311 23.77 18.73 -3.41
C LEU A 311 24.77 17.76 -4.11
N PRO A 312 24.38 17.13 -5.22
CA PRO A 312 25.30 16.36 -6.01
C PRO A 312 26.41 17.25 -6.58
N LYS A 313 27.58 16.67 -6.81
CA LYS A 313 28.82 17.41 -7.19
C LYS A 313 28.62 18.36 -8.38
N GLU A 314 27.82 17.95 -9.36
CA GLU A 314 27.52 18.75 -10.56
C GLU A 314 26.69 20.00 -10.29
N LEU A 315 26.05 20.10 -9.12
CA LEU A 315 25.21 21.24 -8.73
C LEU A 315 25.85 22.13 -7.65
N GLN A 316 26.89 21.68 -6.95
CA GLN A 316 27.51 22.41 -5.83
C GLN A 316 28.10 23.77 -6.21
N GLY A 317 28.51 23.95 -7.49
CA GLY A 317 29.06 25.20 -8.01
C GLY A 317 28.05 26.15 -8.65
N LYS A 318 26.76 25.74 -8.72
CA LYS A 318 25.70 26.50 -9.40
C LYS A 318 25.02 27.47 -8.44
N SER A 319 24.53 28.56 -9.00
CA SER A 319 23.63 29.49 -8.30
C SER A 319 22.27 28.81 -8.03
N LYS A 320 21.53 29.34 -7.09
CA LYS A 320 20.18 28.84 -6.74
C LYS A 320 19.24 28.84 -7.95
N ALA A 321 19.26 29.91 -8.74
CA ALA A 321 18.45 30.04 -9.95
C ALA A 321 18.82 28.96 -11.00
N GLU A 322 20.09 28.64 -11.17
CA GLU A 322 20.52 27.58 -12.08
C GLU A 322 20.12 26.19 -11.58
N ILE A 323 20.14 25.95 -10.26
CA ILE A 323 19.68 24.68 -9.67
C ILE A 323 18.16 24.56 -9.87
N GLU A 324 17.39 25.60 -9.60
CA GLU A 324 15.94 25.62 -9.83
C GLU A 324 15.59 25.35 -11.29
N ALA A 325 16.28 26.02 -12.22
CA ALA A 325 16.08 25.81 -13.66
C ALA A 325 16.38 24.35 -14.06
N TYR A 326 17.46 23.76 -13.54
CA TYR A 326 17.84 22.39 -13.81
C TYR A 326 16.82 21.39 -13.26
N VAL A 327 16.33 21.59 -12.02
CA VAL A 327 15.32 20.74 -11.40
C VAL A 327 14.00 20.83 -12.19
N ILE A 328 13.58 22.03 -12.60
CA ILE A 328 12.38 22.23 -13.43
C ILE A 328 12.52 21.49 -14.76
N GLN A 329 13.69 21.57 -15.42
CA GLN A 329 13.96 20.85 -16.65
C GLN A 329 13.82 19.33 -16.43
N LYS A 330 14.47 18.78 -15.39
CA LYS A 330 14.40 17.34 -15.07
C LYS A 330 12.98 16.90 -14.70
N ALA A 331 12.19 17.73 -14.04
CA ALA A 331 10.80 17.47 -13.76
C ALA A 331 9.96 17.35 -15.05
N LYS A 332 10.15 18.25 -16.01
CA LYS A 332 9.47 18.20 -17.33
C LYS A 332 9.88 16.97 -18.15
N GLU A 333 11.19 16.64 -18.15
CA GLU A 333 11.68 15.42 -18.81
C GLU A 333 11.03 14.18 -18.20
N ARG A 334 10.98 14.09 -16.87
CA ARG A 334 10.36 12.98 -16.13
C ARG A 334 8.87 12.86 -16.47
N GLU A 335 8.13 13.95 -16.43
CA GLU A 335 6.70 13.97 -16.74
C GLU A 335 6.41 13.45 -18.17
N ALA A 336 7.20 13.87 -19.16
CA ALA A 336 7.06 13.40 -20.53
C ALA A 336 7.32 11.87 -20.63
N ILE A 337 8.36 11.38 -19.97
CA ILE A 337 8.71 9.95 -19.96
C ILE A 337 7.65 9.15 -19.21
N GLN A 338 7.17 9.64 -18.06
CA GLN A 338 6.10 8.98 -17.29
C GLN A 338 4.82 8.87 -18.12
N LYS A 339 4.49 9.90 -18.90
CA LYS A 339 3.36 9.86 -19.82
C LYS A 339 3.56 8.81 -20.92
N GLU A 340 4.76 8.76 -21.55
CA GLU A 340 5.10 7.73 -22.55
C GLU A 340 4.93 6.32 -21.99
N ILE A 341 5.48 6.07 -20.79
CA ILE A 341 5.36 4.78 -20.11
C ILE A 341 3.88 4.45 -19.80
N SER A 342 3.11 5.42 -19.31
CA SER A 342 1.71 5.21 -18.97
C SER A 342 0.86 4.86 -20.20
N ASP A 343 1.06 5.54 -21.32
CA ASP A 343 0.37 5.28 -22.57
C ASP A 343 0.71 3.88 -23.13
N LEU A 344 1.97 3.46 -23.02
CA LEU A 344 2.42 2.11 -23.38
C LEU A 344 1.91 1.03 -22.42
N ALA A 345 1.89 1.32 -21.13
CA ALA A 345 1.41 0.39 -20.09
C ALA A 345 -0.08 0.09 -20.25
N LYS A 346 -0.88 1.07 -20.63
CA LYS A 346 -2.30 0.85 -20.95
C LYS A 346 -2.47 -0.14 -22.10
N LYS A 347 -1.75 0.05 -23.20
CA LYS A 347 -1.78 -0.87 -24.36
C LYS A 347 -1.26 -2.27 -24.00
N ARG A 348 -0.22 -2.33 -23.14
CA ARG A 348 0.32 -3.57 -22.59
C ARG A 348 -0.74 -4.33 -21.81
N GLN A 349 -1.46 -3.64 -20.90
CA GLN A 349 -2.51 -4.28 -20.10
C GLN A 349 -3.68 -4.77 -20.96
N GLU A 350 -4.13 -3.98 -21.93
CA GLU A 350 -5.15 -4.38 -22.88
C GLU A 350 -4.77 -5.65 -23.64
N TYR A 351 -3.49 -5.77 -24.05
CA TYR A 351 -2.96 -6.97 -24.72
C TYR A 351 -2.94 -8.18 -23.76
N ILE A 352 -2.45 -8.00 -22.52
CA ILE A 352 -2.43 -9.04 -21.49
C ILE A 352 -3.83 -9.54 -21.19
N ASP A 353 -4.80 -8.65 -21.01
CA ASP A 353 -6.20 -8.99 -20.74
C ASP A 353 -6.82 -9.79 -21.90
N ALA A 354 -6.47 -9.46 -23.15
CA ALA A 354 -6.94 -10.17 -24.34
C ALA A 354 -6.33 -11.58 -24.43
N GLU A 355 -5.03 -11.73 -24.15
CA GLU A 355 -4.37 -13.04 -24.16
C GLU A 355 -4.80 -13.92 -22.98
N ALA A 356 -4.98 -13.36 -21.79
CA ALA A 356 -5.45 -14.09 -20.61
C ALA A 356 -6.86 -14.67 -20.79
N LYS A 357 -7.73 -14.02 -21.59
CA LYS A 357 -9.06 -14.56 -21.94
C LYS A 357 -8.98 -15.80 -22.86
N LYS A 358 -7.91 -15.91 -23.66
CA LYS A 358 -7.70 -17.08 -24.55
C LYS A 358 -7.11 -18.26 -23.78
N ASN A 359 -6.25 -17.98 -22.83
CA ASN A 359 -5.56 -18.97 -22.02
C ASN A 359 -6.16 -18.90 -20.61
N LYS A 360 -6.65 -20.02 -20.05
CA LYS A 360 -7.07 -20.04 -18.63
C LYS A 360 -5.87 -19.64 -17.81
N SER A 361 -5.92 -18.43 -17.22
CA SER A 361 -4.88 -17.92 -16.33
C SER A 361 -4.71 -18.87 -15.15
N GLN A 362 -3.47 -19.25 -14.85
CA GLN A 362 -3.16 -19.96 -13.61
C GLN A 362 -3.26 -18.97 -12.45
N ASP A 363 -3.87 -19.43 -11.34
CA ASP A 363 -3.87 -18.68 -10.10
C ASP A 363 -2.44 -18.63 -9.55
N ASP A 364 -1.96 -17.43 -9.30
CA ASP A 364 -0.69 -17.17 -8.64
C ASP A 364 -0.85 -16.11 -7.54
N LEU A 365 0.21 -15.89 -6.76
CA LEU A 365 0.24 -14.93 -5.66
C LEU A 365 -0.21 -13.52 -6.10
N GLY A 366 0.23 -13.05 -7.26
CA GLY A 366 -0.12 -11.72 -7.76
C GLY A 366 -1.60 -11.59 -8.08
N ASN A 367 -2.18 -12.58 -8.77
CA ASN A 367 -3.60 -12.62 -9.09
C ASN A 367 -4.46 -12.69 -7.82
N ALA A 368 -4.07 -13.51 -6.84
CA ALA A 368 -4.75 -13.63 -5.55
C ALA A 368 -4.82 -12.28 -4.83
N ILE A 369 -3.67 -11.63 -4.64
CA ILE A 369 -3.58 -10.33 -3.96
C ILE A 369 -4.35 -9.26 -4.74
N SER A 370 -4.12 -9.12 -6.05
CA SER A 370 -4.77 -8.11 -6.88
C SER A 370 -6.30 -8.24 -6.86
N SER A 371 -6.83 -9.45 -6.98
CA SER A 371 -8.27 -9.72 -6.92
C SER A 371 -8.89 -9.29 -5.58
N SER A 372 -8.21 -9.58 -4.47
CA SER A 372 -8.74 -9.21 -3.14
C SER A 372 -8.66 -7.71 -2.89
N ILE A 373 -7.58 -7.04 -3.32
CA ILE A 373 -7.43 -5.59 -3.26
C ILE A 373 -8.61 -4.91 -3.97
N LEU A 374 -8.87 -5.28 -5.21
CA LEU A 374 -9.94 -4.67 -6.01
C LEU A 374 -11.33 -4.91 -5.42
N THR A 375 -11.56 -6.09 -4.85
CA THR A 375 -12.83 -6.44 -4.19
C THR A 375 -13.05 -5.57 -2.96
N LEU A 376 -12.06 -5.45 -2.07
CA LEU A 376 -12.19 -4.64 -0.85
C LEU A 376 -12.23 -3.15 -1.18
N ALA A 377 -11.42 -2.68 -2.12
CA ALA A 377 -11.40 -1.30 -2.57
C ALA A 377 -12.79 -0.83 -2.99
N LYS A 378 -13.47 -1.64 -3.82
CA LYS A 378 -14.85 -1.35 -4.25
C LYS A 378 -15.80 -1.23 -3.06
N SER A 379 -15.70 -2.10 -2.06
CA SER A 379 -16.55 -2.05 -0.85
C SER A 379 -16.26 -0.85 0.04
N LYS A 380 -15.06 -0.27 -0.05
CA LYS A 380 -14.61 0.91 0.70
C LYS A 380 -14.81 2.24 -0.06
N GLY A 381 -15.48 2.21 -1.21
CA GLY A 381 -15.77 3.42 -2.00
C GLY A 381 -14.61 3.90 -2.90
N TYR A 382 -13.59 3.07 -3.09
CA TYR A 382 -12.55 3.35 -4.08
C TYR A 382 -13.07 3.07 -5.49
N THR A 383 -12.58 3.83 -6.46
CA THR A 383 -12.78 3.61 -7.89
C THR A 383 -11.49 3.11 -8.53
N ILE A 384 -11.63 2.42 -9.66
CA ILE A 384 -10.49 1.91 -10.43
C ILE A 384 -10.31 2.79 -11.65
N GLU A 385 -9.13 3.39 -11.79
CA GLU A 385 -8.73 4.12 -12.99
C GLU A 385 -8.21 3.10 -14.02
N LYS A 386 -8.85 3.10 -15.22
CA LYS A 386 -8.47 2.21 -16.33
C LYS A 386 -7.38 2.82 -17.20
#